data_7b2df58cc8a554a95818147562f317a7
#
_entry.id   7b2df58cc8a554a95818147562f317a7
#
_cell.length_a   1.000
_cell.length_b   1.000
_cell.length_c   1.000
_cell.angle_alpha   90.00
_cell.angle_beta   90.00
_cell.angle_gamma   90.00
#
_symmetry.space_group_name_H-M   'P 1'
#
loop_
_entity.id
_entity.type
_entity.pdbx_description
1 polymer ?
#
loop_
_entity_poly.entity_id
_entity_poly.type
_entity_poly.pdbx_seq_one_letter_code
_entity_poly.pdbx_strand_id
1 'polypeptide(L)'
;MKKGIQLVALLLAAFMGSCTGGKDKAAAEHVDAKPIVKLADVKARPVDQIQDYTATVEAEVKNNIAPSSPVRIDQIFVEVGDRVSKGQKLVQMDAANLKQTKLQLDNQEIEFSRIDELYKVGGASKSEWDASKMQLDVKKTAYKNLLENTSLQSPINGVVTARN
;
A
#
# COMPACT_ATOMS: atom_id res chain seq x y z
N MET A 1 -33.59 33.36 -60.01
CA MET A 1 -32.97 32.04 -59.93
C MET A 1 -33.22 31.13 -61.11
N LYS A 2 -33.27 31.66 -62.28
CA LYS A 2 -33.55 30.92 -63.59
C LYS A 2 -32.39 30.95 -64.57
N LYS A 3 -31.31 31.69 -64.29
CA LYS A 3 -30.18 31.82 -65.22
C LYS A 3 -29.00 30.89 -64.94
N GLY A 4 -28.94 30.24 -63.76
CA GLY A 4 -27.88 29.31 -63.43
C GLY A 4 -28.07 27.88 -63.94
N ILE A 5 -29.29 27.47 -64.16
CA ILE A 5 -29.62 26.10 -64.60
C ILE A 5 -29.37 25.91 -66.11
N GLN A 6 -29.44 26.97 -66.90
CA GLN A 6 -29.20 26.89 -68.36
C GLN A 6 -27.71 26.76 -68.73
N LEU A 7 -26.80 27.25 -67.87
CA LEU A 7 -25.37 27.16 -68.13
C LEU A 7 -24.79 25.76 -67.80
N VAL A 8 -25.39 25.05 -66.86
CA VAL A 8 -24.99 23.66 -66.46
C VAL A 8 -25.48 22.66 -67.54
N ALA A 9 -26.64 22.92 -68.20
CA ALA A 9 -27.15 22.05 -69.22
C ALA A 9 -26.36 22.15 -70.56
N LEU A 10 -25.70 23.28 -70.83
CA LEU A 10 -24.89 23.44 -72.00
C LEU A 10 -23.48 22.83 -71.93
N LEU A 11 -22.96 22.64 -70.75
CA LEU A 11 -21.67 22.01 -70.49
C LEU A 11 -21.73 20.45 -70.46
N LEU A 12 -22.91 19.85 -70.30
CA LEU A 12 -23.08 18.40 -70.32
C LEU A 12 -23.25 17.82 -71.73
N ALA A 13 -23.50 18.63 -72.72
CA ALA A 13 -23.72 18.20 -74.12
C ALA A 13 -22.45 18.10 -74.98
N ALA A 14 -21.29 18.50 -74.44
CA ALA A 14 -20.02 18.52 -75.19
C ALA A 14 -19.14 17.27 -75.01
N PHE A 15 -19.59 16.27 -74.25
CA PHE A 15 -18.77 15.06 -73.90
C PHE A 15 -19.21 13.74 -74.57
N MET A 16 -20.18 13.84 -75.52
CA MET A 16 -20.62 12.64 -76.26
C MET A 16 -20.28 12.76 -77.74
N GLY A 17 -19.04 12.54 -78.08
CA GLY A 17 -18.70 12.50 -79.48
C GLY A 17 -17.24 12.23 -79.76
N SER A 18 -16.82 10.99 -79.66
CA SER A 18 -15.76 10.44 -80.51
C SER A 18 -15.58 8.93 -80.25
N CYS A 19 -16.31 8.12 -80.95
CA CYS A 19 -15.98 6.71 -81.18
C CYS A 19 -16.03 6.50 -82.68
N THR A 20 -14.92 6.45 -83.33
CA THR A 20 -14.79 5.74 -84.60
C THR A 20 -13.38 5.27 -84.83
N GLY A 21 -13.24 3.97 -84.81
CA GLY A 21 -12.61 3.18 -85.85
C GLY A 21 -11.10 3.18 -85.96
N GLY A 22 -10.52 2.10 -85.61
CA GLY A 22 -9.15 1.73 -85.93
C GLY A 22 -8.87 0.29 -85.52
N LYS A 23 -9.14 -0.66 -86.35
CA LYS A 23 -8.65 -2.00 -86.31
C LYS A 23 -7.16 -2.00 -86.63
N ASP A 24 -6.31 -2.12 -85.67
CA ASP A 24 -4.97 -2.67 -85.83
C ASP A 24 -4.75 -3.73 -84.80
N LYS A 25 -4.77 -4.93 -85.26
CA LYS A 25 -4.25 -6.11 -84.52
C LYS A 25 -2.75 -5.96 -84.42
N ALA A 26 -2.28 -5.27 -83.40
CA ALA A 26 -0.96 -5.47 -82.91
C ALA A 26 -1.03 -6.68 -82.00
N ALA A 27 -0.43 -7.82 -82.41
CA ALA A 27 -0.18 -8.97 -81.51
C ALA A 27 0.62 -8.46 -80.31
N ALA A 28 -0.01 -8.37 -79.16
CA ALA A 28 0.71 -8.19 -77.95
C ALA A 28 1.59 -9.46 -77.73
N GLU A 29 2.84 -9.29 -78.04
CA GLU A 29 3.89 -10.25 -77.65
C GLU A 29 3.86 -10.34 -76.11
N HIS A 30 3.33 -11.43 -75.61
CA HIS A 30 3.31 -11.74 -74.19
C HIS A 30 4.78 -11.92 -73.79
N VAL A 31 5.43 -10.83 -73.44
CA VAL A 31 6.72 -10.90 -72.76
C VAL A 31 6.44 -11.49 -71.41
N ASP A 32 6.74 -12.80 -71.30
CA ASP A 32 6.71 -13.52 -70.01
C ASP A 32 7.82 -12.93 -69.13
N ALA A 33 7.54 -11.77 -68.57
CA ALA A 33 8.46 -11.10 -67.63
C ALA A 33 8.55 -11.94 -66.40
N LYS A 34 9.56 -12.78 -66.34
CA LYS A 34 9.87 -13.56 -65.15
C LYS A 34 9.95 -12.60 -63.96
N PRO A 35 9.21 -12.88 -62.87
CA PRO A 35 9.23 -11.98 -61.69
C PRO A 35 10.66 -11.90 -61.14
N ILE A 36 11.17 -10.70 -61.00
CA ILE A 36 12.45 -10.44 -60.36
C ILE A 36 12.28 -10.61 -58.89
N VAL A 37 12.85 -11.68 -58.34
CA VAL A 37 12.89 -11.94 -56.90
C VAL A 37 14.26 -11.54 -56.36
N LYS A 38 14.24 -10.79 -55.28
CA LYS A 38 15.45 -10.50 -54.49
C LYS A 38 15.66 -11.61 -53.49
N LEU A 39 16.76 -12.28 -53.59
CA LEU A 39 17.19 -13.28 -52.60
C LEU A 39 18.01 -12.54 -51.53
N ALA A 40 17.75 -12.83 -50.29
CA ALA A 40 18.56 -12.38 -49.14
C ALA A 40 19.01 -13.57 -48.32
N ASP A 41 20.26 -13.57 -47.99
CA ASP A 41 20.81 -14.62 -47.10
C ASP A 41 20.25 -14.45 -45.69
N VAL A 42 19.63 -15.47 -45.19
CA VAL A 42 19.18 -15.54 -43.79
C VAL A 42 20.36 -15.92 -42.90
N LYS A 43 20.78 -14.99 -42.07
CA LYS A 43 21.83 -15.24 -41.09
C LYS A 43 21.22 -15.26 -39.68
N ALA A 44 21.48 -16.32 -38.95
CA ALA A 44 21.15 -16.39 -37.54
C ALA A 44 22.06 -15.42 -36.76
N ARG A 45 21.47 -14.52 -36.00
CA ARG A 45 22.19 -13.61 -35.08
C ARG A 45 21.50 -13.62 -33.76
N PRO A 46 22.22 -13.52 -32.65
CA PRO A 46 21.60 -13.27 -31.34
C PRO A 46 20.93 -11.90 -31.38
N VAL A 47 19.70 -11.86 -30.89
CA VAL A 47 18.95 -10.61 -30.73
C VAL A 47 18.61 -10.50 -29.26
N ASP A 48 19.12 -9.45 -28.62
CA ASP A 48 18.77 -9.14 -27.24
C ASP A 48 17.32 -8.66 -27.19
N GLN A 49 16.48 -9.41 -26.54
CA GLN A 49 15.09 -9.01 -26.31
C GLN A 49 15.00 -8.34 -24.94
N ILE A 50 15.06 -7.03 -24.91
CA ILE A 50 14.91 -6.24 -23.69
C ILE A 50 13.41 -5.93 -23.52
N GLN A 51 12.91 -6.22 -22.32
CA GLN A 51 11.56 -5.85 -21.91
C GLN A 51 11.64 -5.01 -20.64
N ASP A 52 11.09 -3.82 -20.68
CA ASP A 52 11.01 -2.92 -19.53
C ASP A 52 9.70 -3.17 -18.79
N TYR A 53 9.81 -3.39 -17.49
CA TYR A 53 8.65 -3.57 -16.61
C TYR A 53 8.61 -2.47 -15.57
N THR A 54 7.45 -1.86 -15.38
CA THR A 54 7.20 -0.97 -14.26
C THR A 54 6.83 -1.81 -13.04
N ALA A 55 7.54 -1.60 -11.94
CA ALA A 55 7.26 -2.27 -10.67
C ALA A 55 7.15 -1.24 -9.55
N THR A 56 6.18 -1.43 -8.67
CA THR A 56 6.04 -0.64 -7.44
C THR A 56 6.55 -1.48 -6.27
N VAL A 57 7.55 -0.96 -5.56
CA VAL A 57 8.07 -1.61 -4.35
C VAL A 57 7.23 -1.16 -3.17
N GLU A 58 6.59 -2.12 -2.50
CA GLU A 58 5.87 -1.89 -1.26
C GLU A 58 6.52 -2.63 -0.10
N ALA A 59 6.35 -2.08 1.12
CA ALA A 59 6.81 -2.78 2.32
C ALA A 59 5.96 -4.03 2.56
N GLU A 60 6.62 -5.15 2.87
CA GLU A 60 5.95 -6.43 3.20
C GLU A 60 5.03 -6.28 4.42
N VAL A 61 5.46 -5.50 5.41
CA VAL A 61 4.69 -5.22 6.62
C VAL A 61 4.64 -3.73 6.87
N LYS A 62 3.43 -3.20 7.00
CA LYS A 62 3.16 -1.81 7.42
C LYS A 62 2.41 -1.84 8.75
N ASN A 63 2.99 -1.29 9.80
CA ASN A 63 2.35 -1.16 11.11
C ASN A 63 2.02 0.28 11.42
N ASN A 64 0.77 0.52 11.77
CA ASN A 64 0.33 1.81 12.28
C ASN A 64 0.32 1.75 13.82
N ILE A 65 1.19 2.52 14.45
CA ILE A 65 1.38 2.53 15.90
C ILE A 65 0.65 3.74 16.46
N ALA A 66 -0.41 3.48 17.23
CA ALA A 66 -1.23 4.49 17.86
C ALA A 66 -1.61 4.04 19.28
N PRO A 67 -1.84 4.97 20.23
CA PRO A 67 -2.38 4.63 21.53
C PRO A 67 -3.84 4.16 21.40
N SER A 68 -4.28 3.25 22.26
CA SER A 68 -5.67 2.77 22.28
C SER A 68 -6.65 3.79 22.87
N SER A 69 -6.16 4.83 23.54
CA SER A 69 -6.96 5.95 24.06
C SER A 69 -6.27 7.28 23.72
N PRO A 70 -7.00 8.38 23.53
CA PRO A 70 -6.42 9.69 23.31
C PRO A 70 -5.68 10.14 24.58
N VAL A 71 -4.35 10.26 24.47
CA VAL A 71 -3.47 10.71 25.54
C VAL A 71 -2.54 11.80 25.00
N ARG A 72 -2.20 12.77 25.82
CA ARG A 72 -1.27 13.83 25.43
C ARG A 72 0.11 13.25 25.19
N ILE A 73 0.73 13.63 24.07
CA ILE A 73 2.13 13.32 23.76
C ILE A 73 3.03 14.22 24.61
N ASP A 74 3.95 13.60 25.34
CA ASP A 74 4.98 14.29 26.10
C ASP A 74 6.26 14.44 25.27
N GLN A 75 6.74 13.36 24.66
CA GLN A 75 7.97 13.36 23.88
C GLN A 75 7.94 12.35 22.73
N ILE A 76 8.51 12.74 21.58
CA ILE A 76 8.71 11.89 20.42
C ILE A 76 10.22 11.68 20.26
N PHE A 77 10.66 10.42 20.06
CA PHE A 77 12.06 10.04 20.00
C PHE A 77 12.55 9.70 18.60
N VAL A 78 11.66 9.70 17.60
CA VAL A 78 11.97 9.28 16.24
C VAL A 78 11.43 10.26 15.22
N GLU A 79 12.10 10.30 14.06
CA GLU A 79 11.68 11.10 12.91
C GLU A 79 11.42 10.21 11.69
N VAL A 80 10.78 10.80 10.65
CA VAL A 80 10.56 10.12 9.38
C VAL A 80 11.90 9.83 8.72
N GLY A 81 12.14 8.57 8.35
CA GLY A 81 13.40 8.09 7.81
C GLY A 81 14.26 7.33 8.81
N ASP A 82 13.98 7.42 10.12
CA ASP A 82 14.77 6.74 11.15
C ASP A 82 14.59 5.22 11.09
N ARG A 83 15.70 4.52 11.31
CA ARG A 83 15.69 3.06 11.52
C ARG A 83 15.39 2.76 12.98
N VAL A 84 14.44 1.88 13.20
CA VAL A 84 13.99 1.46 14.53
C VAL A 84 14.09 -0.04 14.70
N SER A 85 14.44 -0.46 15.91
CA SER A 85 14.50 -1.86 16.31
C SER A 85 13.22 -2.26 17.04
N LYS A 86 12.88 -3.55 16.96
CA LYS A 86 11.77 -4.11 17.75
C LYS A 86 11.97 -3.82 19.24
N GLY A 87 10.93 -3.29 19.90
CA GLY A 87 10.95 -2.88 21.31
C GLY A 87 11.54 -1.49 21.56
N GLN A 88 12.05 -0.80 20.51
CA GLN A 88 12.53 0.56 20.65
C GLN A 88 11.37 1.51 20.95
N LYS A 89 11.56 2.37 21.96
CA LYS A 89 10.60 3.41 22.32
C LYS A 89 10.54 4.48 21.23
N LEU A 90 9.34 4.76 20.75
CA LEU A 90 9.08 5.74 19.69
C LEU A 90 8.49 7.02 20.24
N VAL A 91 7.51 6.90 21.14
CA VAL A 91 6.78 8.03 21.70
C VAL A 91 6.54 7.80 23.19
N GLN A 92 6.68 8.86 23.96
CA GLN A 92 6.26 8.95 25.37
C GLN A 92 4.99 9.78 25.47
N MET A 93 3.97 9.20 26.04
CA MET A 93 2.75 9.91 26.43
C MET A 93 2.84 10.43 27.88
N ASP A 94 1.94 11.31 28.26
CA ASP A 94 1.81 11.80 29.63
C ASP A 94 1.64 10.63 30.61
N ALA A 95 2.51 10.60 31.63
CA ALA A 95 2.60 9.53 32.60
C ALA A 95 1.89 9.85 33.94
N ALA A 96 1.12 10.94 34.04
CA ALA A 96 0.46 11.32 35.30
C ALA A 96 -0.49 10.21 35.80
N ASN A 97 -1.36 9.72 34.93
CA ASN A 97 -2.29 8.63 35.26
C ASN A 97 -1.56 7.31 35.52
N LEU A 98 -0.44 7.06 34.83
CA LEU A 98 0.38 5.88 35.05
C LEU A 98 0.96 5.86 36.48
N LYS A 99 1.48 7.01 36.95
CA LYS A 99 2.02 7.13 38.32
C LYS A 99 0.94 6.88 39.36
N GLN A 100 -0.25 7.46 39.16
CA GLN A 100 -1.38 7.25 40.08
C GLN A 100 -1.80 5.78 40.12
N THR A 101 -1.93 5.13 38.97
CA THR A 101 -2.31 3.72 38.87
C THR A 101 -1.23 2.82 39.46
N LYS A 102 0.05 3.18 39.32
CA LYS A 102 1.16 2.44 39.97
C LYS A 102 1.04 2.48 41.48
N LEU A 103 0.78 3.65 42.08
CA LEU A 103 0.57 3.76 43.53
C LEU A 103 -0.61 2.93 44.03
N GLN A 104 -1.71 2.88 43.24
CA GLN A 104 -2.86 2.04 43.57
C GLN A 104 -2.49 0.54 43.51
N LEU A 105 -1.69 0.14 42.55
CA LEU A 105 -1.20 -1.22 42.43
C LEU A 105 -0.29 -1.57 43.60
N ASP A 106 0.68 -0.73 43.96
CA ASP A 106 1.61 -0.96 45.06
C ASP A 106 0.87 -1.13 46.38
N ASN A 107 -0.15 -0.29 46.65
CA ASN A 107 -1.00 -0.46 47.82
C ASN A 107 -1.76 -1.80 47.82
N GLN A 108 -2.29 -2.21 46.67
CA GLN A 108 -2.98 -3.50 46.59
C GLN A 108 -2.04 -4.70 46.72
N GLU A 109 -0.80 -4.59 46.29
CA GLU A 109 0.23 -5.62 46.50
C GLU A 109 0.54 -5.79 48.00
N ILE A 110 0.64 -4.71 48.74
CA ILE A 110 0.83 -4.73 50.19
C ILE A 110 -0.36 -5.39 50.87
N GLU A 111 -1.60 -4.99 50.54
CA GLU A 111 -2.81 -5.59 51.15
C GLU A 111 -2.92 -7.09 50.83
N PHE A 112 -2.65 -7.48 49.59
CA PHE A 112 -2.66 -8.90 49.21
C PHE A 112 -1.59 -9.68 49.99
N SER A 113 -0.37 -9.15 50.17
CA SER A 113 0.69 -9.78 50.91
C SER A 113 0.28 -10.05 52.38
N ARG A 114 -0.41 -9.09 53.01
CA ARG A 114 -0.96 -9.26 54.38
C ARG A 114 -1.98 -10.40 54.47
N ILE A 115 -2.95 -10.42 53.52
CA ILE A 115 -3.98 -11.45 53.45
C ILE A 115 -3.37 -12.83 53.15
N ASP A 116 -2.36 -12.88 52.28
CA ASP A 116 -1.65 -14.11 51.93
C ASP A 116 -0.90 -14.72 53.14
N GLU A 117 -0.24 -13.85 53.93
CA GLU A 117 0.39 -14.27 55.18
C GLU A 117 -0.61 -14.78 56.23
N LEU A 118 -1.74 -14.06 56.40
CA LEU A 118 -2.82 -14.49 57.29
C LEU A 118 -3.44 -15.82 56.84
N TYR A 119 -3.65 -15.99 55.56
CA TYR A 119 -4.21 -17.22 55.00
C TYR A 119 -3.29 -18.42 55.25
N LYS A 120 -1.97 -18.25 55.11
CA LYS A 120 -0.98 -19.31 55.35
C LYS A 120 -1.00 -19.82 56.80
N VAL A 121 -1.37 -18.96 57.76
CA VAL A 121 -1.46 -19.33 59.22
C VAL A 121 -2.90 -19.61 59.65
N GLY A 122 -3.85 -19.68 58.71
CA GLY A 122 -5.26 -19.95 59.02
C GLY A 122 -6.04 -18.74 59.58
N GLY A 123 -5.47 -17.52 59.52
CA GLY A 123 -6.08 -16.29 60.02
C GLY A 123 -6.98 -15.55 59.02
N ALA A 124 -7.01 -16.03 57.78
CA ALA A 124 -7.95 -15.52 56.74
C ALA A 124 -8.64 -16.70 56.07
N SER A 125 -9.86 -16.46 55.59
CA SER A 125 -10.62 -17.44 54.82
C SER A 125 -10.14 -17.53 53.36
N LYS A 126 -10.41 -18.67 52.72
CA LYS A 126 -10.12 -18.82 51.28
C LYS A 126 -10.86 -17.80 50.44
N SER A 127 -12.08 -17.44 50.79
CA SER A 127 -12.89 -16.42 50.07
C SER A 127 -12.23 -15.04 50.13
N GLU A 128 -11.71 -14.65 51.28
CA GLU A 128 -10.97 -13.38 51.48
C GLU A 128 -9.68 -13.36 50.66
N TRP A 129 -8.94 -14.46 50.66
CA TRP A 129 -7.74 -14.58 49.87
C TRP A 129 -8.04 -14.51 48.37
N ASP A 130 -9.02 -15.27 47.87
CA ASP A 130 -9.42 -15.25 46.48
C ASP A 130 -9.93 -13.83 46.01
N ALA A 131 -10.71 -13.15 46.88
CA ALA A 131 -11.19 -11.79 46.60
C ALA A 131 -10.02 -10.78 46.51
N SER A 132 -9.08 -10.84 47.48
CA SER A 132 -7.90 -9.95 47.48
C SER A 132 -7.00 -10.19 46.27
N LYS A 133 -6.80 -11.47 45.90
CA LYS A 133 -6.05 -11.83 44.68
C LYS A 133 -6.71 -11.31 43.42
N MET A 134 -8.01 -11.44 43.26
CA MET A 134 -8.74 -10.91 42.12
C MET A 134 -8.61 -9.39 42.01
N GLN A 135 -8.69 -8.66 43.13
CA GLN A 135 -8.48 -7.21 43.14
C GLN A 135 -7.06 -6.83 42.71
N LEU A 136 -6.05 -7.58 43.17
CA LEU A 136 -4.66 -7.38 42.71
C LEU A 136 -4.51 -7.61 41.22
N ASP A 137 -5.08 -8.70 40.67
CA ASP A 137 -4.99 -9.02 39.24
C ASP A 137 -5.68 -7.97 38.36
N VAL A 138 -6.81 -7.40 38.82
CA VAL A 138 -7.49 -6.28 38.16
C VAL A 138 -6.59 -5.04 38.12
N LYS A 139 -5.96 -4.67 39.24
CA LYS A 139 -5.04 -3.51 39.30
C LYS A 139 -3.79 -3.72 38.46
N LYS A 140 -3.22 -4.95 38.45
CA LYS A 140 -2.07 -5.32 37.58
C LYS A 140 -2.44 -5.15 36.10
N THR A 141 -3.60 -5.62 35.69
CA THR A 141 -4.07 -5.52 34.30
C THR A 141 -4.30 -4.06 33.90
N ALA A 142 -4.93 -3.27 34.77
CA ALA A 142 -5.14 -1.83 34.53
C ALA A 142 -3.81 -1.07 34.35
N TYR A 143 -2.85 -1.35 35.23
CA TYR A 143 -1.51 -0.73 35.15
C TYR A 143 -0.78 -1.15 33.86
N LYS A 144 -0.82 -2.43 33.50
CA LYS A 144 -0.19 -2.95 32.28
C LYS A 144 -0.76 -2.29 31.02
N ASN A 145 -2.09 -2.22 30.89
CA ASN A 145 -2.75 -1.59 29.76
C ASN A 145 -2.37 -0.10 29.65
N LEU A 146 -2.31 0.59 30.79
CA LEU A 146 -1.92 2.00 30.81
C LEU A 146 -0.44 2.20 30.47
N LEU A 147 0.43 1.30 30.91
CA LEU A 147 1.86 1.31 30.57
C LEU A 147 2.10 1.15 29.07
N GLU A 148 1.40 0.20 28.43
CA GLU A 148 1.49 -0.05 26.98
C GLU A 148 0.99 1.18 26.18
N ASN A 149 -0.03 1.89 26.67
CA ASN A 149 -0.52 3.12 26.05
C ASN A 149 0.35 4.35 26.33
N THR A 150 1.11 4.35 27.42
CA THR A 150 1.95 5.50 27.79
C THR A 150 3.31 5.47 27.09
N SER A 151 3.82 4.29 26.72
CA SER A 151 5.11 4.14 26.04
C SER A 151 4.93 3.31 24.78
N LEU A 152 4.77 3.98 23.64
CA LEU A 152 4.64 3.31 22.34
C LEU A 152 5.99 2.80 21.86
N GLN A 153 6.06 1.51 21.54
CA GLN A 153 7.26 0.83 21.09
C GLN A 153 7.06 0.21 19.71
N SER A 154 8.14 0.05 18.97
CA SER A 154 8.08 -0.63 17.67
C SER A 154 7.88 -2.14 17.84
N PRO A 155 6.86 -2.75 17.21
CA PRO A 155 6.65 -4.20 17.24
C PRO A 155 7.60 -4.97 16.30
N ILE A 156 8.25 -4.27 15.36
CA ILE A 156 9.13 -4.84 14.34
C ILE A 156 10.40 -4.00 14.17
N ASN A 157 11.40 -4.57 13.49
CA ASN A 157 12.51 -3.79 12.95
C ASN A 157 12.07 -3.15 11.63
N GLY A 158 12.42 -1.88 11.40
CA GLY A 158 11.99 -1.20 10.19
C GLY A 158 12.46 0.24 10.09
N VAL A 159 11.76 1.00 9.26
CA VAL A 159 11.98 2.43 9.05
C VAL A 159 10.67 3.18 9.26
N VAL A 160 10.73 4.33 9.91
CA VAL A 160 9.57 5.21 10.09
C VAL A 160 9.26 5.89 8.76
N THR A 161 8.10 5.61 8.18
CA THR A 161 7.71 6.14 6.87
C THR A 161 6.81 7.38 6.95
N ALA A 162 6.06 7.53 8.04
CA ALA A 162 5.19 8.67 8.27
C ALA A 162 5.01 8.93 9.76
N ARG A 163 4.71 10.18 10.11
CA ARG A 163 4.35 10.64 11.46
C ARG A 163 3.16 11.59 11.32
N ASN A 164 2.03 11.22 11.85
CA ASN A 164 0.78 12.00 11.81
C ASN A 164 0.47 12.58 13.18
#